data_176c65808884da323a6a08f327c1484a
#
_entry.id   176c65808884da323a6a08f327c1484a
#
_cell.length_a   1.000
_cell.length_b   1.000
_cell.length_c   1.000
_cell.angle_alpha   90.00
_cell.angle_beta   90.00
_cell.angle_gamma   90.00
#
_symmetry.space_group_name_H-M   'P 1'
#
loop_
_entity.id
_entity.type
_entity.pdbx_description
1 polymer ?
#
loop_
_entity_poly.entity_id
_entity_poly.type
_entity_poly.pdbx_seq_one_letter_code
_entity_poly.pdbx_strand_id
1 'polypeptide(L)'
;VTLRDYQEGFVSKVRELFASGRSAPLLVAATGSGKTVVFSYIARSAATIGRRVLILAHRDTLIKQASRKLTDYGVEHGVIMAGFTPQHHCRVQVASVQTIVRRLDKLPYRFDLVVIDEAHLSAAKSYLTIVAKLRESNPKLKILGVTGSPVRLDGKGLGSHAGGLFDDLVEGISIRDLIDQAYLVQPAVFAPAEQVDLSQVKKVGGDYDSGALAEVMDRPMITGSAIDAWRKHCPGVPAVAWCANVAHAQHVAAEFTAAGIPAVALSGDDDGAERERALAGLASGAIKIITFAMLLVEGVDQPAIGAVILLRPTMSLSSYLQVIGRGLRTIYAPGMPIATVEQRRAAILAGPKGAKCYVLDHAGLTFKHGFADDIREWSLDGVVKKKGKKKDPKEEGPAVAQCPKCYHVHPKAPVCPSCGHVYE
;
A
#
# COMPACT_ATOMS: atom_id res chain seq x y z
N VAL A 1 -9.24 -21.63 -4.83
CA VAL A 1 -8.35 -20.72 -4.08
C VAL A 1 -8.03 -21.36 -2.75
N THR A 2 -6.78 -21.69 -2.51
CA THR A 2 -6.31 -22.12 -1.19
C THR A 2 -5.91 -20.87 -0.43
N LEU A 3 -6.52 -20.63 0.71
CA LEU A 3 -6.15 -19.55 1.62
C LEU A 3 -4.96 -20.00 2.48
N ARG A 4 -4.16 -19.05 2.94
CA ARG A 4 -3.19 -19.26 4.00
C ARG A 4 -3.91 -19.25 5.34
N ASP A 5 -3.36 -19.90 6.36
CA ASP A 5 -3.99 -20.04 7.69
C ASP A 5 -4.48 -18.69 8.26
N TYR A 6 -3.66 -17.66 8.20
CA TYR A 6 -4.06 -16.34 8.66
C TYR A 6 -5.18 -15.68 7.82
N GLN A 7 -5.26 -16.01 6.51
CA GLN A 7 -6.34 -15.53 5.63
C GLN A 7 -7.65 -16.25 5.95
N GLU A 8 -7.61 -17.53 6.29
CA GLU A 8 -8.76 -18.28 6.80
C GLU A 8 -9.27 -17.67 8.11
N GLY A 9 -8.35 -17.31 9.02
CA GLY A 9 -8.66 -16.58 10.24
C GLY A 9 -9.40 -15.25 9.98
N PHE A 10 -9.01 -14.49 8.95
CA PHE A 10 -9.73 -13.26 8.57
C PHE A 10 -11.14 -13.54 8.09
N VAL A 11 -11.30 -14.56 7.24
CA VAL A 11 -12.62 -14.95 6.73
C VAL A 11 -13.53 -15.38 7.87
N SER A 12 -13.02 -16.18 8.83
CA SER A 12 -13.77 -16.63 10.01
C SER A 12 -14.22 -15.45 10.86
N LYS A 13 -13.32 -14.56 11.24
CA LYS A 13 -13.64 -13.36 12.02
C LYS A 13 -14.68 -12.46 11.35
N VAL A 14 -14.57 -12.22 10.05
CA VAL A 14 -15.56 -11.44 9.28
C VAL A 14 -16.94 -12.12 9.31
N ARG A 15 -16.99 -13.46 9.15
CA ARG A 15 -18.24 -14.23 9.23
C ARG A 15 -18.86 -14.17 10.63
N GLU A 16 -18.07 -14.31 11.67
CA GLU A 16 -18.50 -14.20 13.08
C GLU A 16 -19.12 -12.84 13.35
N LEU A 17 -18.49 -11.75 12.90
CA LEU A 17 -19.03 -10.40 13.04
C LEU A 17 -20.36 -10.23 12.29
N PHE A 18 -20.48 -10.73 11.08
CA PHE A 18 -21.76 -10.70 10.36
C PHE A 18 -22.84 -11.54 11.05
N ALA A 19 -22.48 -12.68 11.64
CA ALA A 19 -23.40 -13.55 12.39
C ALA A 19 -23.83 -12.93 13.71
N SER A 20 -22.94 -12.18 14.40
CA SER A 20 -23.26 -11.45 15.64
C SER A 20 -24.10 -10.19 15.43
N GLY A 21 -24.47 -9.87 14.19
CA GLY A 21 -25.33 -8.73 13.86
C GLY A 21 -24.57 -7.50 13.35
N ARG A 22 -23.24 -7.48 13.36
CA ARG A 22 -22.48 -6.40 12.74
C ARG A 22 -22.81 -6.29 11.26
N SER A 23 -22.85 -5.09 10.75
CA SER A 23 -23.26 -4.83 9.37
C SER A 23 -22.12 -4.32 8.49
N ALA A 24 -21.07 -3.76 9.10
CA ALA A 24 -20.00 -3.07 8.39
C ALA A 24 -18.61 -3.22 9.05
N PRO A 25 -18.04 -4.44 9.17
CA PRO A 25 -16.69 -4.60 9.69
C PRO A 25 -15.63 -4.03 8.73
N LEU A 26 -14.55 -3.50 9.32
CA LEU A 26 -13.33 -3.08 8.63
C LEU A 26 -12.20 -4.08 8.90
N LEU A 27 -11.73 -4.76 7.87
CA LEU A 27 -10.52 -5.59 7.93
C LEU A 27 -9.29 -4.72 7.68
N VAL A 28 -8.42 -4.59 8.67
CA VAL A 28 -7.13 -3.93 8.55
C VAL A 28 -6.05 -5.00 8.40
N ALA A 29 -5.50 -5.15 7.22
CA ALA A 29 -4.49 -6.17 6.93
C ALA A 29 -3.35 -5.56 6.10
N ALA A 30 -2.12 -5.79 6.52
CA ALA A 30 -0.91 -5.18 5.96
C ALA A 30 -0.82 -5.29 4.44
N THR A 31 -0.10 -4.36 3.80
CA THR A 31 0.27 -4.49 2.39
C THR A 31 1.09 -5.76 2.18
N GLY A 32 0.73 -6.56 1.17
CA GLY A 32 1.36 -7.87 0.93
C GLY A 32 0.68 -9.05 1.65
N SER A 33 -0.32 -8.84 2.54
CA SER A 33 -1.09 -9.92 3.19
C SER A 33 -2.05 -10.68 2.26
N GLY A 34 -2.24 -10.20 1.03
CA GLY A 34 -3.19 -10.81 0.10
C GLY A 34 -4.65 -10.42 0.34
N LYS A 35 -4.90 -9.16 0.72
CA LYS A 35 -6.26 -8.60 0.89
C LYS A 35 -7.20 -8.97 -0.26
N THR A 36 -6.72 -8.83 -1.49
CA THR A 36 -7.50 -9.15 -2.70
C THR A 36 -7.89 -10.63 -2.76
N VAL A 37 -7.03 -11.54 -2.28
CA VAL A 37 -7.34 -12.98 -2.17
C VAL A 37 -8.50 -13.20 -1.20
N VAL A 38 -8.43 -12.58 -0.02
CA VAL A 38 -9.44 -12.71 1.03
C VAL A 38 -10.81 -12.22 0.55
N PHE A 39 -10.88 -11.00 0.02
CA PHE A 39 -12.18 -10.49 -0.41
C PHE A 39 -12.71 -11.20 -1.66
N SER A 40 -11.85 -11.69 -2.57
CA SER A 40 -12.27 -12.51 -3.71
C SER A 40 -12.86 -13.85 -3.25
N TYR A 41 -12.26 -14.47 -2.24
CA TYR A 41 -12.79 -15.69 -1.62
C TYR A 41 -14.16 -15.45 -0.98
N ILE A 42 -14.31 -14.34 -0.22
CA ILE A 42 -15.58 -13.96 0.40
C ILE A 42 -16.65 -13.68 -0.67
N ALA A 43 -16.29 -12.95 -1.74
CA ALA A 43 -17.19 -12.66 -2.84
C ALA A 43 -17.65 -13.94 -3.55
N ARG A 44 -16.74 -14.87 -3.82
CA ARG A 44 -17.06 -16.18 -4.38
C ARG A 44 -18.02 -16.96 -3.47
N SER A 45 -17.69 -17.05 -2.17
CA SER A 45 -18.52 -17.77 -1.20
C SER A 45 -19.92 -17.19 -1.12
N ALA A 46 -20.07 -15.87 -1.14
CA ALA A 46 -21.37 -15.21 -1.15
C ALA A 46 -22.14 -15.49 -2.45
N ALA A 47 -21.47 -15.41 -3.59
CA ALA A 47 -22.10 -15.70 -4.90
C ALA A 47 -22.60 -17.15 -5.02
N THR A 48 -21.85 -18.11 -4.47
CA THR A 48 -22.22 -19.54 -4.47
C THR A 48 -23.54 -19.80 -3.73
N ILE A 49 -23.83 -19.03 -2.68
CA ILE A 49 -25.12 -19.11 -1.95
C ILE A 49 -26.19 -18.15 -2.49
N GLY A 50 -26.00 -17.67 -3.71
CA GLY A 50 -26.99 -16.83 -4.42
C GLY A 50 -26.96 -15.35 -4.10
N ARG A 51 -26.01 -14.85 -3.28
CA ARG A 51 -25.91 -13.43 -2.92
C ARG A 51 -25.24 -12.62 -4.03
N ARG A 52 -25.66 -11.37 -4.18
CA ARG A 52 -25.02 -10.39 -5.09
C ARG A 52 -24.00 -9.56 -4.37
N VAL A 53 -22.80 -9.45 -4.94
CA VAL A 53 -21.65 -8.77 -4.36
C VAL A 53 -21.20 -7.62 -5.25
N LEU A 54 -20.97 -6.46 -4.65
CA LEU A 54 -20.36 -5.31 -5.28
C LEU A 54 -18.97 -5.08 -4.69
N ILE A 55 -17.94 -5.07 -5.51
CA ILE A 55 -16.58 -4.69 -5.12
C ILE A 55 -16.33 -3.28 -5.64
N LEU A 56 -16.08 -2.33 -4.73
CA LEU A 56 -15.80 -0.93 -5.05
C LEU A 56 -14.31 -0.66 -5.03
N ALA A 57 -13.80 -0.08 -6.11
CA ALA A 57 -12.45 0.43 -6.18
C ALA A 57 -12.42 1.85 -6.77
N HIS A 58 -11.41 2.63 -6.34
CA HIS A 58 -11.32 4.05 -6.70
C HIS A 58 -10.63 4.29 -8.05
N ARG A 59 -9.65 3.46 -8.41
CA ARG A 59 -8.84 3.62 -9.63
C ARG A 59 -9.04 2.49 -10.61
N ASP A 60 -8.95 2.81 -11.90
CA ASP A 60 -9.07 1.85 -13.00
C ASP A 60 -8.07 0.69 -12.89
N THR A 61 -6.84 0.98 -12.44
CA THR A 61 -5.82 -0.04 -12.19
C THR A 61 -6.25 -1.05 -11.13
N LEU A 62 -6.86 -0.59 -10.04
CA LEU A 62 -7.36 -1.46 -8.96
C LEU A 62 -8.56 -2.30 -9.44
N ILE A 63 -9.44 -1.73 -10.27
CA ILE A 63 -10.58 -2.44 -10.87
C ILE A 63 -10.08 -3.56 -11.76
N LYS A 64 -9.14 -3.26 -12.66
CA LYS A 64 -8.52 -4.25 -13.56
C LYS A 64 -7.79 -5.34 -12.77
N GLN A 65 -7.08 -4.97 -11.70
CA GLN A 65 -6.38 -5.92 -10.83
C GLN A 65 -7.36 -6.83 -10.07
N ALA A 66 -8.42 -6.26 -9.48
CA ALA A 66 -9.46 -7.04 -8.80
C ALA A 66 -10.15 -7.99 -9.79
N SER A 67 -10.52 -7.50 -10.97
CA SER A 67 -11.11 -8.29 -12.04
C SER A 67 -10.21 -9.45 -12.47
N ARG A 68 -8.92 -9.19 -12.76
CA ARG A 68 -7.93 -10.24 -13.09
C ARG A 68 -7.85 -11.29 -11.98
N LYS A 69 -7.78 -10.88 -10.71
CA LYS A 69 -7.72 -11.82 -9.58
C LYS A 69 -9.00 -12.66 -9.44
N LEU A 70 -10.16 -12.08 -9.67
CA LEU A 70 -11.42 -12.84 -9.69
C LEU A 70 -11.41 -13.88 -10.82
N THR A 71 -10.93 -13.53 -12.02
CA THR A 71 -10.73 -14.48 -13.13
C THR A 71 -9.76 -15.59 -12.76
N ASP A 72 -8.58 -15.26 -12.19
CA ASP A 72 -7.57 -16.24 -11.74
C ASP A 72 -8.17 -17.23 -10.71
N TYR A 73 -9.17 -16.80 -9.96
CA TYR A 73 -9.85 -17.61 -8.95
C TYR A 73 -11.13 -18.29 -9.46
N GLY A 74 -11.42 -18.19 -10.77
CA GLY A 74 -12.59 -18.80 -11.38
C GLY A 74 -13.91 -18.18 -10.89
N VAL A 75 -13.91 -16.89 -10.54
CA VAL A 75 -15.12 -16.17 -10.13
C VAL A 75 -15.68 -15.43 -11.33
N GLU A 76 -16.84 -15.85 -11.80
CA GLU A 76 -17.59 -15.12 -12.81
C GLU A 76 -18.02 -13.76 -12.29
N HIS A 77 -17.68 -12.68 -13.00
CA HIS A 77 -17.95 -11.31 -12.56
C HIS A 77 -18.12 -10.35 -13.72
N GLY A 78 -18.88 -9.30 -13.50
CA GLY A 78 -19.04 -8.17 -14.41
C GLY A 78 -18.19 -6.97 -13.95
N VAL A 79 -17.96 -6.03 -14.87
CA VAL A 79 -17.24 -4.77 -14.59
C VAL A 79 -18.15 -3.58 -14.90
N ILE A 80 -18.32 -2.69 -13.91
CA ILE A 80 -19.08 -1.43 -14.04
C ILE A 80 -18.08 -0.27 -14.04
N MET A 81 -17.54 0.03 -15.23
CA MET A 81 -16.57 1.08 -15.46
C MET A 81 -16.86 1.76 -16.82
N ALA A 82 -16.40 3.00 -17.01
CA ALA A 82 -16.46 3.65 -18.31
C ALA A 82 -15.70 2.84 -19.37
N GLY A 83 -16.25 2.71 -20.56
CA GLY A 83 -15.67 1.89 -21.63
C GLY A 83 -15.90 0.40 -21.56
N PHE A 84 -16.60 -0.11 -20.52
CA PHE A 84 -16.96 -1.52 -20.38
C PHE A 84 -18.46 -1.73 -20.54
N THR A 85 -18.84 -2.81 -21.23
CA THR A 85 -20.23 -3.25 -21.32
C THR A 85 -20.60 -4.00 -20.04
N PRO A 86 -21.61 -3.56 -19.28
CA PRO A 86 -22.00 -4.23 -18.04
C PRO A 86 -22.53 -5.64 -18.27
N GLN A 87 -22.04 -6.60 -17.50
CA GLN A 87 -22.50 -7.99 -17.50
C GLN A 87 -23.43 -8.21 -16.29
N HIS A 88 -24.68 -7.76 -16.40
CA HIS A 88 -25.65 -7.74 -15.31
C HIS A 88 -26.08 -9.12 -14.79
N HIS A 89 -25.86 -10.19 -15.56
CA HIS A 89 -26.14 -11.57 -15.14
C HIS A 89 -25.19 -12.05 -14.04
N CYS A 90 -23.94 -11.57 -14.03
CA CYS A 90 -22.96 -11.96 -13.02
C CYS A 90 -23.39 -11.49 -11.61
N ARG A 91 -23.27 -12.38 -10.62
CA ARG A 91 -23.58 -12.04 -9.22
C ARG A 91 -22.53 -11.18 -8.56
N VAL A 92 -21.28 -11.26 -9.00
CA VAL A 92 -20.19 -10.41 -8.53
C VAL A 92 -20.00 -9.29 -9.55
N GLN A 93 -19.93 -8.04 -9.08
CA GLN A 93 -19.65 -6.86 -9.90
C GLN A 93 -18.45 -6.12 -9.32
N VAL A 94 -17.47 -5.78 -10.14
CA VAL A 94 -16.38 -4.87 -9.78
C VAL A 94 -16.70 -3.50 -10.37
N ALA A 95 -16.72 -2.47 -9.55
CA ALA A 95 -17.19 -1.16 -9.98
C ALA A 95 -16.22 -0.02 -9.65
N SER A 96 -16.08 0.91 -10.61
CA SER A 96 -15.51 2.22 -10.37
C SER A 96 -16.49 3.07 -9.55
N VAL A 97 -16.00 3.64 -8.44
CA VAL A 97 -16.78 4.56 -7.58
C VAL A 97 -17.34 5.71 -8.40
N GLN A 98 -16.53 6.29 -9.31
CA GLN A 98 -16.93 7.41 -10.17
C GLN A 98 -18.04 7.05 -11.15
N THR A 99 -18.03 5.80 -11.62
CA THR A 99 -19.04 5.31 -12.58
C THR A 99 -20.32 4.88 -11.89
N ILE A 100 -20.21 4.09 -10.81
CA ILE A 100 -21.37 3.50 -10.17
C ILE A 100 -22.23 4.56 -9.46
N VAL A 101 -21.66 5.59 -8.88
CA VAL A 101 -22.42 6.68 -8.22
C VAL A 101 -23.43 7.33 -9.18
N ARG A 102 -23.14 7.34 -10.49
CA ARG A 102 -24.01 7.90 -11.54
C ARG A 102 -24.98 6.88 -12.13
N ARG A 103 -24.81 5.59 -11.82
CA ARG A 103 -25.59 4.49 -12.42
C ARG A 103 -26.41 3.69 -11.42
N LEU A 104 -26.39 4.05 -10.12
CA LEU A 104 -27.08 3.31 -9.05
C LEU A 104 -28.57 3.11 -9.34
N ASP A 105 -29.25 4.16 -9.80
CA ASP A 105 -30.69 4.12 -10.09
C ASP A 105 -31.04 3.29 -11.35
N LYS A 106 -30.05 2.90 -12.14
CA LYS A 106 -30.21 2.12 -13.37
C LYS A 106 -29.88 0.63 -13.19
N LEU A 107 -29.50 0.22 -11.98
CA LEU A 107 -29.17 -1.19 -11.72
C LEU A 107 -30.44 -2.02 -11.58
N PRO A 108 -30.58 -3.12 -12.33
CA PRO A 108 -31.80 -3.94 -12.33
C PRO A 108 -31.90 -4.90 -11.14
N TYR A 109 -31.02 -4.76 -10.13
CA TYR A 109 -30.91 -5.69 -8.99
C TYR A 109 -30.37 -4.99 -7.73
N ARG A 110 -30.51 -5.68 -6.60
CA ARG A 110 -29.99 -5.25 -5.29
C ARG A 110 -28.70 -6.02 -4.98
N PHE A 111 -27.83 -5.41 -4.20
CA PHE A 111 -26.66 -6.08 -3.64
C PHE A 111 -26.91 -6.53 -2.20
N ASP A 112 -26.29 -7.64 -1.82
CA ASP A 112 -26.33 -8.19 -0.45
C ASP A 112 -25.06 -7.86 0.33
N LEU A 113 -23.93 -7.73 -0.39
CA LEU A 113 -22.62 -7.42 0.16
C LEU A 113 -21.91 -6.37 -0.69
N VAL A 114 -21.35 -5.36 -0.04
CA VAL A 114 -20.41 -4.41 -0.64
C VAL A 114 -19.04 -4.63 -0.04
N VAL A 115 -18.04 -4.84 -0.87
CA VAL A 115 -16.63 -4.84 -0.48
C VAL A 115 -16.02 -3.51 -0.91
N ILE A 116 -15.37 -2.80 0.00
CA ILE A 116 -14.69 -1.54 -0.28
C ILE A 116 -13.18 -1.78 -0.15
N ASP A 117 -12.50 -1.83 -1.29
CA ASP A 117 -11.04 -1.89 -1.30
C ASP A 117 -10.46 -0.48 -1.04
N GLU A 118 -9.29 -0.43 -0.40
CA GLU A 118 -8.68 0.79 0.14
C GLU A 118 -9.68 1.63 0.96
N ALA A 119 -10.32 0.96 1.92
CA ALA A 119 -11.43 1.48 2.70
C ALA A 119 -11.12 2.76 3.50
N HIS A 120 -9.85 3.15 3.66
CA HIS A 120 -9.49 4.46 4.22
C HIS A 120 -9.99 5.64 3.37
N LEU A 121 -10.33 5.41 2.09
CA LEU A 121 -10.95 6.41 1.20
C LEU A 121 -12.48 6.49 1.35
N SER A 122 -13.10 5.56 2.08
CA SER A 122 -14.56 5.38 2.14
C SER A 122 -15.35 6.53 2.78
N ALA A 123 -14.68 7.41 3.47
CA ALA A 123 -15.32 8.60 4.04
C ALA A 123 -15.54 9.74 3.01
N ALA A 124 -15.10 9.59 1.77
CA ALA A 124 -15.43 10.52 0.71
C ALA A 124 -16.94 10.47 0.39
N LYS A 125 -17.51 11.64 0.06
CA LYS A 125 -18.96 11.82 -0.19
C LYS A 125 -19.52 10.79 -1.19
N SER A 126 -18.75 10.44 -2.22
CA SER A 126 -19.16 9.45 -3.23
C SER A 126 -19.44 8.05 -2.64
N TYR A 127 -18.59 7.57 -1.75
CA TYR A 127 -18.79 6.28 -1.08
C TYR A 127 -20.02 6.33 -0.15
N LEU A 128 -20.12 7.40 0.65
CA LEU A 128 -21.27 7.58 1.56
C LEU A 128 -22.58 7.61 0.78
N THR A 129 -22.64 8.32 -0.35
CA THR A 129 -23.82 8.37 -1.23
C THR A 129 -24.15 6.99 -1.80
N ILE A 130 -23.15 6.24 -2.29
CA ILE A 130 -23.34 4.88 -2.83
C ILE A 130 -23.93 3.98 -1.74
N VAL A 131 -23.33 3.96 -0.56
CA VAL A 131 -23.76 3.09 0.54
C VAL A 131 -25.18 3.46 1.02
N ALA A 132 -25.50 4.76 1.15
CA ALA A 132 -26.83 5.21 1.53
C ALA A 132 -27.91 4.70 0.56
N LYS A 133 -27.73 4.92 -0.75
CA LYS A 133 -28.65 4.43 -1.78
C LYS A 133 -28.78 2.91 -1.82
N LEU A 134 -27.69 2.18 -1.62
CA LEU A 134 -27.73 0.73 -1.58
C LEU A 134 -28.46 0.20 -0.33
N ARG A 135 -28.34 0.89 0.81
CA ARG A 135 -29.10 0.56 2.02
C ARG A 135 -30.59 0.88 1.89
N GLU A 136 -30.97 1.94 1.17
CA GLU A 136 -32.38 2.20 0.82
C GLU A 136 -32.99 1.04 0.04
N SER A 137 -32.25 0.47 -0.93
CA SER A 137 -32.71 -0.66 -1.72
C SER A 137 -32.64 -2.00 -0.97
N ASN A 138 -31.70 -2.16 -0.04
CA ASN A 138 -31.53 -3.34 0.81
C ASN A 138 -31.09 -2.96 2.24
N PRO A 139 -32.03 -2.82 3.18
CA PRO A 139 -31.71 -2.50 4.58
C PRO A 139 -30.84 -3.54 5.29
N LYS A 140 -30.77 -4.77 4.76
CA LYS A 140 -29.92 -5.86 5.29
C LYS A 140 -28.54 -5.92 4.63
N LEU A 141 -28.15 -4.89 3.85
CA LEU A 141 -26.88 -4.80 3.17
C LEU A 141 -25.72 -4.97 4.16
N LYS A 142 -24.81 -5.89 3.85
CA LYS A 142 -23.53 -6.04 4.56
C LYS A 142 -22.44 -5.28 3.82
N ILE A 143 -21.51 -4.70 4.58
CA ILE A 143 -20.35 -3.97 4.05
C ILE A 143 -19.09 -4.58 4.65
N LEU A 144 -18.09 -4.85 3.83
CA LEU A 144 -16.75 -5.22 4.24
C LEU A 144 -15.78 -4.16 3.75
N GLY A 145 -15.20 -3.39 4.65
CA GLY A 145 -14.05 -2.55 4.33
C GLY A 145 -12.76 -3.36 4.40
N VAL A 146 -11.83 -3.09 3.48
CA VAL A 146 -10.50 -3.70 3.49
C VAL A 146 -9.45 -2.62 3.26
N THR A 147 -8.46 -2.51 4.13
CA THR A 147 -7.39 -1.51 4.01
C THR A 147 -6.08 -2.00 4.61
N GLY A 148 -4.95 -1.41 4.17
CA GLY A 148 -3.63 -1.62 4.77
C GLY A 148 -3.41 -0.80 6.05
N SER A 149 -4.12 0.32 6.17
CA SER A 149 -4.08 1.21 7.33
C SER A 149 -5.37 2.03 7.38
N PRO A 150 -6.06 2.14 8.51
CA PRO A 150 -7.32 2.87 8.63
C PRO A 150 -7.12 4.36 8.94
N VAL A 151 -5.97 4.92 8.59
CA VAL A 151 -5.60 6.30 8.92
C VAL A 151 -5.94 7.24 7.77
N ARG A 152 -6.60 8.34 8.10
CA ARG A 152 -6.95 9.43 7.18
C ARG A 152 -6.05 10.65 7.40
N LEU A 153 -5.75 11.39 6.33
CA LEU A 153 -4.97 12.63 6.40
C LEU A 153 -5.65 13.73 7.24
N ASP A 154 -6.99 13.75 7.26
CA ASP A 154 -7.75 14.71 8.07
C ASP A 154 -7.86 14.32 9.56
N GLY A 155 -7.29 13.17 9.94
CA GLY A 155 -7.28 12.65 11.31
C GLY A 155 -8.64 12.16 11.82
N LYS A 156 -9.69 12.17 10.99
CA LYS A 156 -11.02 11.67 11.38
C LYS A 156 -11.06 10.15 11.34
N GLY A 157 -11.96 9.56 12.13
CA GLY A 157 -12.19 8.12 12.16
C GLY A 157 -12.95 7.60 10.94
N LEU A 158 -12.96 6.29 10.81
CA LEU A 158 -13.73 5.54 9.83
C LEU A 158 -14.96 4.88 10.44
N GLY A 159 -15.11 4.96 11.77
CA GLY A 159 -16.24 4.42 12.51
C GLY A 159 -17.53 5.17 12.23
N SER A 160 -18.67 4.46 12.26
CA SER A 160 -20.01 5.06 12.07
C SER A 160 -20.31 6.14 13.10
N HIS A 161 -19.83 5.99 14.33
CA HIS A 161 -19.91 7.00 15.39
C HIS A 161 -19.08 8.27 15.10
N ALA A 162 -18.07 8.18 14.22
CA ALA A 162 -17.23 9.29 13.78
C ALA A 162 -17.63 9.84 12.38
N GLY A 163 -18.79 9.46 11.87
CA GLY A 163 -19.28 9.85 10.55
C GLY A 163 -18.71 9.02 9.39
N GLY A 164 -18.07 7.89 9.68
CA GLY A 164 -17.63 6.89 8.71
C GLY A 164 -18.67 5.79 8.46
N LEU A 165 -18.23 4.66 7.91
CA LEU A 165 -19.12 3.57 7.51
C LEU A 165 -19.08 2.36 8.44
N PHE A 166 -17.98 2.14 9.19
CA PHE A 166 -17.69 0.87 9.83
C PHE A 166 -18.16 0.81 11.29
N ASP A 167 -18.66 -0.37 11.69
CA ASP A 167 -19.20 -0.62 13.03
C ASP A 167 -18.31 -1.50 13.90
N ASP A 168 -17.28 -2.13 13.30
CA ASP A 168 -16.31 -2.94 14.01
C ASP A 168 -14.98 -3.01 13.23
N LEU A 169 -13.91 -3.42 13.91
CA LEU A 169 -12.58 -3.53 13.34
C LEU A 169 -12.04 -4.94 13.54
N VAL A 170 -11.57 -5.56 12.44
CA VAL A 170 -10.83 -6.81 12.45
C VAL A 170 -9.36 -6.50 12.23
N GLU A 171 -8.56 -6.64 13.25
CA GLU A 171 -7.11 -6.57 13.08
C GLU A 171 -6.60 -7.83 12.38
N GLY A 172 -5.93 -7.60 11.26
CA GLY A 172 -5.29 -8.62 10.46
C GLY A 172 -3.82 -8.80 10.85
N ILE A 173 -3.10 -9.54 10.02
CA ILE A 173 -1.66 -9.79 10.22
C ILE A 173 -0.84 -8.52 9.97
N SER A 174 0.14 -8.25 10.84
CA SER A 174 1.06 -7.11 10.70
C SER A 174 2.15 -7.37 9.65
N ILE A 175 2.87 -6.31 9.24
CA ILE A 175 4.07 -6.46 8.36
C ILE A 175 5.12 -7.30 9.09
N ARG A 176 5.32 -7.09 10.40
CA ARG A 176 6.27 -7.85 11.23
C ARG A 176 5.95 -9.34 11.20
N ASP A 177 4.71 -9.73 11.46
CA ASP A 177 4.31 -11.14 11.44
C ASP A 177 4.48 -11.78 10.06
N LEU A 178 4.21 -11.03 8.98
CA LEU A 178 4.45 -11.50 7.61
C LEU A 178 5.94 -11.73 7.32
N ILE A 179 6.82 -10.89 7.87
CA ILE A 179 8.27 -11.06 7.78
C ILE A 179 8.70 -12.29 8.60
N ASP A 180 8.22 -12.42 9.83
CA ASP A 180 8.55 -13.52 10.74
C ASP A 180 8.11 -14.87 10.15
N GLN A 181 6.96 -14.87 9.46
CA GLN A 181 6.46 -16.04 8.72
C GLN A 181 7.08 -16.20 7.32
N ALA A 182 8.05 -15.36 6.94
CA ALA A 182 8.72 -15.38 5.65
C ALA A 182 7.78 -15.25 4.42
N TYR A 183 6.72 -14.47 4.55
CA TYR A 183 5.87 -14.03 3.44
C TYR A 183 6.29 -12.69 2.88
N LEU A 184 7.03 -11.90 3.65
CA LEU A 184 7.67 -10.66 3.24
C LEU A 184 9.17 -10.71 3.61
N VAL A 185 9.98 -9.86 2.94
CA VAL A 185 11.40 -9.66 3.28
C VAL A 185 11.55 -8.50 4.26
N GLN A 186 12.67 -8.48 4.98
CA GLN A 186 12.96 -7.44 5.97
C GLN A 186 13.37 -6.12 5.30
N PRO A 187 12.86 -4.95 5.73
CA PRO A 187 13.37 -3.66 5.28
C PRO A 187 14.74 -3.36 5.90
N ALA A 188 15.69 -2.90 5.08
CA ALA A 188 16.96 -2.33 5.51
C ALA A 188 16.97 -0.84 5.14
N VAL A 189 16.87 0.04 6.13
CA VAL A 189 16.67 1.49 5.91
C VAL A 189 18.00 2.22 5.98
N PHE A 190 18.27 3.07 4.99
CA PHE A 190 19.41 3.98 4.95
C PHE A 190 18.90 5.39 4.65
N ALA A 191 19.47 6.39 5.31
CA ALA A 191 19.10 7.79 5.10
C ALA A 191 20.37 8.66 5.00
N PRO A 192 20.35 9.81 4.30
CA PRO A 192 21.47 10.75 4.31
C PRO A 192 21.69 11.33 5.72
N ALA A 193 22.89 11.84 5.97
CA ALA A 193 23.24 12.44 7.27
C ALA A 193 22.34 13.65 7.59
N GLU A 194 22.07 14.46 6.58
CA GLU A 194 21.24 15.66 6.69
C GLU A 194 19.86 15.40 6.10
N GLN A 195 18.83 15.78 6.86
CA GLN A 195 17.45 15.70 6.41
C GLN A 195 17.07 17.01 5.69
N VAL A 196 16.17 16.88 4.71
CA VAL A 196 15.67 18.05 3.97
C VAL A 196 14.78 18.90 4.88
N ASP A 197 15.04 20.22 4.92
CA ASP A 197 14.17 21.16 5.63
C ASP A 197 12.87 21.39 4.85
N LEU A 198 11.75 21.00 5.45
CA LEU A 198 10.40 21.15 4.91
C LEU A 198 9.57 22.23 5.63
N SER A 199 10.19 23.02 6.49
CA SER A 199 9.50 24.03 7.34
C SER A 199 8.72 25.05 6.51
N GLN A 200 9.22 25.40 5.32
CA GLN A 200 8.62 26.37 4.40
C GLN A 200 7.69 25.74 3.34
N VAL A 201 7.57 24.43 3.29
CA VAL A 201 6.72 23.75 2.29
C VAL A 201 5.25 23.86 2.69
N LYS A 202 4.47 24.52 1.82
CA LYS A 202 3.01 24.67 2.00
C LYS A 202 2.31 23.31 2.08
N LYS A 203 1.27 23.22 2.92
CA LYS A 203 0.41 22.04 3.05
C LYS A 203 -0.97 22.30 2.45
N VAL A 204 -1.47 21.34 1.68
CA VAL A 204 -2.79 21.37 1.03
C VAL A 204 -3.47 20.02 1.27
N GLY A 205 -4.75 20.04 1.70
CA GLY A 205 -5.51 18.80 1.91
C GLY A 205 -4.93 17.85 2.97
N GLY A 206 -4.08 18.36 3.87
CA GLY A 206 -3.46 17.55 4.93
C GLY A 206 -2.10 16.94 4.57
N ASP A 207 -1.62 17.12 3.32
CA ASP A 207 -0.27 16.73 2.87
C ASP A 207 0.49 17.94 2.33
N TYR A 208 1.74 17.76 1.94
CA TYR A 208 2.54 18.80 1.28
C TYR A 208 2.01 19.07 -0.13
N ASP A 209 2.02 20.36 -0.52
CA ASP A 209 1.76 20.75 -1.91
C ASP A 209 2.82 20.15 -2.84
N SER A 210 2.41 19.49 -3.91
CA SER A 210 3.31 18.71 -4.76
C SER A 210 4.26 19.59 -5.58
N GLY A 211 3.84 20.83 -5.93
CA GLY A 211 4.69 21.80 -6.67
C GLY A 211 5.77 22.35 -5.75
N ALA A 212 5.38 22.94 -4.61
CA ALA A 212 6.31 23.46 -3.61
C ALA A 212 7.25 22.36 -3.08
N LEU A 213 6.77 21.13 -2.95
CA LEU A 213 7.60 20.00 -2.54
C LEU A 213 8.64 19.65 -3.60
N ALA A 214 8.27 19.67 -4.90
CA ALA A 214 9.21 19.41 -5.97
C ALA A 214 10.34 20.46 -6.02
N GLU A 215 10.04 21.74 -5.81
CA GLU A 215 11.06 22.81 -5.75
C GLU A 215 12.15 22.55 -4.70
N VAL A 216 11.78 21.90 -3.59
CA VAL A 216 12.71 21.57 -2.51
C VAL A 216 13.42 20.25 -2.75
N MET A 217 12.72 19.24 -3.28
CA MET A 217 13.23 17.87 -3.45
C MET A 217 13.95 17.65 -4.77
N ASP A 218 13.60 18.38 -5.84
CA ASP A 218 14.21 18.26 -7.17
C ASP A 218 15.49 19.10 -7.26
N ARG A 219 16.51 18.68 -6.50
CA ARG A 219 17.82 19.31 -6.46
C ARG A 219 18.91 18.30 -6.82
N PRO A 220 19.92 18.69 -7.64
CA PRO A 220 21.01 17.81 -8.04
C PRO A 220 21.70 17.10 -6.87
N MET A 221 21.86 17.79 -5.72
CA MET A 221 22.45 17.23 -4.52
C MET A 221 21.63 16.09 -3.93
N ILE A 222 20.29 16.18 -3.94
CA ILE A 222 19.41 15.11 -3.41
C ILE A 222 19.40 13.92 -4.36
N THR A 223 19.26 14.16 -5.65
CA THR A 223 19.28 13.09 -6.66
C THR A 223 20.66 12.42 -6.73
N GLY A 224 21.75 13.19 -6.69
CA GLY A 224 23.11 12.67 -6.61
C GLY A 224 23.32 11.79 -5.38
N SER A 225 22.85 12.25 -4.20
CA SER A 225 22.90 11.46 -2.96
C SER A 225 22.09 10.16 -3.09
N ALA A 226 20.95 10.15 -3.80
CA ALA A 226 20.15 8.95 -4.04
C ALA A 226 20.86 7.95 -4.97
N ILE A 227 21.53 8.44 -6.01
CA ILE A 227 22.34 7.63 -6.93
C ILE A 227 23.50 6.97 -6.15
N ASP A 228 24.23 7.75 -5.35
CA ASP A 228 25.35 7.27 -4.56
C ASP A 228 24.91 6.26 -3.49
N ALA A 229 23.80 6.51 -2.83
CA ALA A 229 23.21 5.58 -1.86
C ALA A 229 22.82 4.25 -2.53
N TRP A 230 22.21 4.29 -3.72
CA TRP A 230 21.87 3.07 -4.47
C TRP A 230 23.13 2.30 -4.89
N ARG A 231 24.14 2.99 -5.42
CA ARG A 231 25.43 2.37 -5.78
C ARG A 231 26.14 1.73 -4.58
N LYS A 232 26.06 2.36 -3.41
CA LYS A 232 26.72 1.92 -2.19
C LYS A 232 26.01 0.75 -1.51
N HIS A 233 24.67 0.81 -1.38
CA HIS A 233 23.93 -0.11 -0.53
C HIS A 233 23.24 -1.24 -1.29
N CYS A 234 22.87 -1.03 -2.55
CA CYS A 234 22.12 -2.00 -3.35
C CYS A 234 22.47 -1.94 -4.85
N PRO A 235 23.77 -2.01 -5.23
CA PRO A 235 24.18 -1.92 -6.62
C PRO A 235 23.54 -3.05 -7.44
N GLY A 236 22.95 -2.68 -8.59
CA GLY A 236 22.30 -3.63 -9.49
C GLY A 236 20.90 -4.09 -9.07
N VAL A 237 20.45 -3.80 -7.85
CA VAL A 237 19.11 -4.18 -7.36
C VAL A 237 18.04 -3.35 -8.05
N PRO A 238 17.00 -3.98 -8.65
CA PRO A 238 15.88 -3.27 -9.23
C PRO A 238 15.16 -2.41 -8.18
N ALA A 239 14.97 -1.12 -8.49
CA ALA A 239 14.42 -0.16 -7.54
C ALA A 239 13.27 0.66 -8.12
N VAL A 240 12.43 1.17 -7.23
CA VAL A 240 11.46 2.21 -7.55
C VAL A 240 11.79 3.48 -6.78
N ALA A 241 11.67 4.65 -7.42
CA ALA A 241 11.88 5.95 -6.80
C ALA A 241 10.57 6.74 -6.75
N TRP A 242 10.14 7.08 -5.54
CA TRP A 242 8.92 7.85 -5.31
C TRP A 242 9.23 9.33 -5.26
N CYS A 243 8.78 10.07 -6.27
CA CYS A 243 9.07 11.48 -6.50
C CYS A 243 7.89 12.39 -6.17
N ALA A 244 8.13 13.70 -5.98
CA ALA A 244 7.13 14.67 -5.56
C ALA A 244 6.02 14.89 -6.62
N ASN A 245 6.41 15.01 -7.90
CA ASN A 245 5.51 15.14 -9.05
C ASN A 245 6.10 14.46 -10.30
N VAL A 246 5.39 14.53 -11.42
CA VAL A 246 5.79 13.86 -12.67
C VAL A 246 7.08 14.45 -13.24
N ALA A 247 7.23 15.79 -13.24
CA ALA A 247 8.45 16.45 -13.72
C ALA A 247 9.67 16.02 -12.90
N HIS A 248 9.56 16.00 -11.57
CA HIS A 248 10.61 15.47 -10.68
C HIS A 248 10.93 14.01 -11.00
N ALA A 249 9.92 13.15 -11.25
CA ALA A 249 10.16 11.77 -11.62
C ALA A 249 10.94 11.63 -12.94
N GLN A 250 10.60 12.44 -13.95
CA GLN A 250 11.30 12.49 -15.24
C GLN A 250 12.75 12.94 -15.08
N HIS A 251 12.99 14.00 -14.30
CA HIS A 251 14.33 14.51 -14.03
C HIS A 251 15.19 13.46 -13.29
N VAL A 252 14.67 12.84 -12.23
CA VAL A 252 15.38 11.78 -11.50
C VAL A 252 15.72 10.60 -12.41
N ALA A 253 14.81 10.16 -13.31
CA ALA A 253 15.10 9.11 -14.29
C ALA A 253 16.21 9.50 -15.26
N ALA A 254 16.22 10.76 -15.73
CA ALA A 254 17.28 11.27 -16.59
C ALA A 254 18.64 11.29 -15.90
N GLU A 255 18.72 11.73 -14.65
CA GLU A 255 19.94 11.77 -13.84
C GLU A 255 20.50 10.36 -13.58
N PHE A 256 19.64 9.37 -13.22
CA PHE A 256 20.07 7.97 -13.12
C PHE A 256 20.62 7.44 -14.44
N THR A 257 19.95 7.75 -15.56
CA THR A 257 20.39 7.34 -16.90
C THR A 257 21.72 7.99 -17.29
N ALA A 258 21.89 9.29 -17.02
CA ALA A 258 23.15 10.01 -17.23
C ALA A 258 24.29 9.44 -16.39
N ALA A 259 23.98 8.92 -15.22
CA ALA A 259 24.93 8.21 -14.33
C ALA A 259 25.21 6.76 -14.78
N GLY A 260 24.71 6.31 -15.95
CA GLY A 260 24.91 4.96 -16.51
C GLY A 260 24.01 3.89 -15.90
N ILE A 261 22.94 4.26 -15.21
CA ILE A 261 21.96 3.37 -14.58
C ILE A 261 20.65 3.42 -15.37
N PRO A 262 20.25 2.34 -16.09
CA PRO A 262 19.03 2.34 -16.89
C PRO A 262 17.79 2.68 -16.06
N ALA A 263 17.15 3.82 -16.35
CA ALA A 263 16.01 4.31 -15.62
C ALA A 263 14.89 4.81 -16.55
N VAL A 264 13.65 4.72 -16.09
CA VAL A 264 12.47 5.21 -16.80
C VAL A 264 11.48 5.84 -15.82
N ALA A 265 10.88 6.96 -16.21
CA ALA A 265 9.78 7.57 -15.47
C ALA A 265 8.45 7.01 -15.95
N LEU A 266 7.55 6.71 -14.98
CA LEU A 266 6.17 6.34 -15.27
C LEU A 266 5.21 7.38 -14.69
N SER A 267 4.21 7.73 -15.52
CA SER A 267 3.14 8.67 -15.17
C SER A 267 1.74 8.04 -15.28
N GLY A 268 0.72 8.78 -14.85
CA GLY A 268 -0.67 8.37 -15.03
C GLY A 268 -1.13 8.38 -16.48
N ASP A 269 -0.47 9.15 -17.32
CA ASP A 269 -0.82 9.36 -18.73
C ASP A 269 -0.22 8.29 -19.66
N ASP A 270 0.74 7.50 -19.16
CA ASP A 270 1.35 6.42 -19.93
C ASP A 270 0.31 5.33 -20.25
N ASP A 271 0.39 4.76 -21.43
CA ASP A 271 -0.48 3.68 -21.82
C ASP A 271 -0.20 2.38 -21.03
N GLY A 272 -1.13 1.43 -21.09
CA GLY A 272 -0.98 0.15 -20.38
C GLY A 272 0.21 -0.66 -20.88
N ALA A 273 0.54 -0.57 -22.17
CA ALA A 273 1.63 -1.32 -22.80
C ALA A 273 3.01 -0.75 -22.41
N GLU A 274 3.14 0.57 -22.31
CA GLU A 274 4.37 1.22 -21.82
C GLU A 274 4.67 0.83 -20.38
N ARG A 275 3.64 0.85 -19.55
CA ARG A 275 3.74 0.44 -18.14
C ARG A 275 4.14 -1.04 -18.00
N GLU A 276 3.52 -1.92 -18.79
CA GLU A 276 3.86 -3.35 -18.80
C GLU A 276 5.30 -3.59 -19.28
N ARG A 277 5.75 -2.88 -20.33
CA ARG A 277 7.14 -2.94 -20.82
C ARG A 277 8.15 -2.49 -19.75
N ALA A 278 7.87 -1.38 -19.06
CA ALA A 278 8.74 -0.90 -17.99
C ALA A 278 8.83 -1.89 -16.83
N LEU A 279 7.71 -2.46 -16.40
CA LEU A 279 7.68 -3.47 -15.33
C LEU A 279 8.36 -4.78 -15.73
N ALA A 280 8.21 -5.22 -16.98
CA ALA A 280 8.93 -6.36 -17.52
C ALA A 280 10.43 -6.08 -17.61
N GLY A 281 10.83 -4.89 -18.02
CA GLY A 281 12.22 -4.42 -18.02
C GLY A 281 12.84 -4.39 -16.64
N LEU A 282 12.08 -3.98 -15.61
CA LEU A 282 12.52 -4.04 -14.22
C LEU A 282 12.71 -5.49 -13.74
N ALA A 283 11.78 -6.38 -14.10
CA ALA A 283 11.84 -7.79 -13.74
C ALA A 283 13.02 -8.52 -14.39
N SER A 284 13.32 -8.22 -15.65
CA SER A 284 14.47 -8.79 -16.38
C SER A 284 15.81 -8.15 -16.00
N GLY A 285 15.79 -7.00 -15.33
CA GLY A 285 16.96 -6.21 -15.00
C GLY A 285 17.48 -5.35 -16.16
N ALA A 286 16.78 -5.26 -17.28
CA ALA A 286 17.08 -4.32 -18.37
C ALA A 286 16.88 -2.87 -17.94
N ILE A 287 15.89 -2.62 -17.08
CA ILE A 287 15.68 -1.36 -16.36
C ILE A 287 16.06 -1.60 -14.91
N LYS A 288 16.79 -0.69 -14.29
CA LYS A 288 17.19 -0.75 -12.88
C LYS A 288 16.31 0.12 -12.00
N ILE A 289 15.88 1.26 -12.51
CA ILE A 289 15.11 2.22 -11.73
C ILE A 289 13.81 2.58 -12.47
N ILE A 290 12.68 2.49 -11.81
CA ILE A 290 11.42 3.11 -12.24
C ILE A 290 11.11 4.26 -11.31
N THR A 291 11.03 5.48 -11.84
CA THR A 291 10.62 6.66 -11.08
C THR A 291 9.13 6.94 -11.29
N PHE A 292 8.45 7.45 -10.28
CA PHE A 292 7.01 7.75 -10.33
C PHE A 292 6.61 8.77 -9.27
N ALA A 293 5.50 9.48 -9.50
CA ALA A 293 4.92 10.39 -8.51
C ALA A 293 3.79 9.72 -7.70
N MET A 294 2.72 9.29 -8.35
CA MET A 294 1.52 8.74 -7.70
C MET A 294 1.10 7.35 -8.20
N LEU A 295 1.63 6.94 -9.35
CA LEU A 295 1.14 5.78 -10.08
C LEU A 295 1.33 4.45 -9.35
N LEU A 296 2.52 4.21 -8.81
CA LEU A 296 2.90 2.93 -8.19
C LEU A 296 2.48 2.80 -6.72
N VAL A 297 1.92 3.84 -6.13
CA VAL A 297 1.39 3.77 -4.76
C VAL A 297 0.28 2.74 -4.68
N GLU A 298 -0.56 2.64 -5.72
CA GLU A 298 -1.68 1.71 -5.77
C GLU A 298 -1.64 0.83 -7.04
N GLY A 299 -1.94 -0.45 -6.91
CA GLY A 299 -2.27 -1.34 -8.04
C GLY A 299 -1.10 -1.97 -8.81
N VAL A 300 0.17 -1.78 -8.44
CA VAL A 300 1.31 -2.46 -9.09
C VAL A 300 1.76 -3.67 -8.28
N ASP A 301 1.75 -4.84 -8.91
CA ASP A 301 2.24 -6.09 -8.34
C ASP A 301 3.52 -6.52 -9.06
N GLN A 302 4.68 -6.02 -8.59
CA GLN A 302 6.00 -6.36 -9.15
C GLN A 302 6.94 -6.84 -8.03
N PRO A 303 7.06 -8.15 -7.80
CA PRO A 303 7.92 -8.71 -6.76
C PRO A 303 9.42 -8.44 -6.95
N ALA A 304 9.85 -8.14 -8.18
CA ALA A 304 11.26 -7.86 -8.48
C ALA A 304 11.78 -6.57 -7.82
N ILE A 305 10.90 -5.69 -7.33
CA ILE A 305 11.30 -4.49 -6.60
C ILE A 305 12.08 -4.89 -5.35
N GLY A 306 13.41 -4.72 -5.37
CA GLY A 306 14.32 -5.01 -4.26
C GLY A 306 14.75 -3.78 -3.47
N ALA A 307 14.54 -2.58 -4.04
CA ALA A 307 14.82 -1.33 -3.34
C ALA A 307 13.72 -0.29 -3.57
N VAL A 308 13.52 0.58 -2.58
CA VAL A 308 12.58 1.72 -2.62
C VAL A 308 13.34 2.98 -2.27
N ILE A 309 13.37 3.94 -3.17
CA ILE A 309 14.02 5.25 -2.99
C ILE A 309 12.92 6.27 -2.70
N LEU A 310 12.94 6.85 -1.51
CA LEU A 310 11.95 7.81 -1.05
C LEU A 310 12.47 9.23 -1.29
N LEU A 311 11.93 9.88 -2.33
CA LEU A 311 12.23 11.28 -2.70
C LEU A 311 11.00 12.18 -2.55
N ARG A 312 9.95 11.69 -1.88
CA ARG A 312 8.72 12.42 -1.61
C ARG A 312 8.38 12.39 -0.12
N PRO A 313 8.64 13.44 0.62
CA PRO A 313 8.05 13.64 1.94
C PRO A 313 6.52 13.61 1.89
N THR A 314 5.88 12.98 2.89
CA THR A 314 4.42 12.93 3.01
C THR A 314 3.97 12.93 4.48
N MET A 315 2.76 13.46 4.72
CA MET A 315 2.05 13.32 5.99
C MET A 315 1.27 12.00 6.08
N SER A 316 1.12 11.29 4.95
CA SER A 316 0.31 10.07 4.82
C SER A 316 1.09 8.83 5.24
N LEU A 317 0.81 8.30 6.43
CA LEU A 317 1.30 6.99 6.86
C LEU A 317 0.85 5.88 5.89
N SER A 318 -0.39 5.96 5.39
CA SER A 318 -0.93 4.97 4.44
C SER A 318 -0.09 4.89 3.17
N SER A 319 0.21 6.04 2.54
CA SER A 319 1.03 6.10 1.33
C SER A 319 2.45 5.58 1.57
N TYR A 320 3.06 5.96 2.70
CA TYR A 320 4.38 5.48 3.10
C TYR A 320 4.41 3.95 3.21
N LEU A 321 3.46 3.35 3.95
CA LEU A 321 3.38 1.89 4.12
C LEU A 321 3.08 1.17 2.81
N GLN A 322 2.26 1.76 1.93
CA GLN A 322 1.95 1.18 0.63
C GLN A 322 3.18 1.14 -0.29
N VAL A 323 3.95 2.22 -0.35
CA VAL A 323 5.14 2.30 -1.21
C VAL A 323 6.21 1.32 -0.73
N ILE A 324 6.54 1.30 0.57
CA ILE A 324 7.51 0.33 1.11
C ILE A 324 7.01 -1.10 0.92
N GLY A 325 5.73 -1.36 1.17
CA GLY A 325 5.12 -2.68 1.00
C GLY A 325 5.26 -3.28 -0.40
N ARG A 326 5.50 -2.45 -1.44
CA ARG A 326 5.81 -2.94 -2.79
C ARG A 326 7.18 -3.63 -2.83
N GLY A 327 8.15 -3.08 -2.12
CA GLY A 327 9.50 -3.64 -2.03
C GLY A 327 9.61 -4.84 -1.09
N LEU A 328 8.69 -5.03 -0.13
CA LEU A 328 8.80 -6.12 0.84
C LEU A 328 8.36 -7.49 0.29
N ARG A 329 7.80 -7.58 -0.91
CA ARG A 329 7.35 -8.86 -1.49
C ARG A 329 8.50 -9.82 -1.71
N THR A 330 8.27 -11.10 -1.45
CA THR A 330 9.24 -12.16 -1.65
C THR A 330 9.26 -12.67 -3.09
N ILE A 331 10.41 -13.18 -3.52
CA ILE A 331 10.55 -14.11 -4.67
C ILE A 331 11.23 -15.35 -4.13
N TYR A 332 10.50 -16.45 -4.08
CA TYR A 332 11.05 -17.74 -3.71
C TYR A 332 11.84 -18.34 -4.89
N ALA A 333 12.92 -19.03 -4.59
CA ALA A 333 13.64 -19.79 -5.61
C ALA A 333 12.74 -20.86 -6.23
N PRO A 334 12.69 -20.97 -7.56
CA PRO A 334 11.86 -21.96 -8.25
C PRO A 334 12.14 -23.39 -7.80
N GLY A 335 11.10 -24.19 -7.62
CA GLY A 335 11.20 -25.61 -7.26
C GLY A 335 11.52 -25.89 -5.79
N MET A 336 11.77 -24.88 -4.96
CA MET A 336 11.97 -25.08 -3.53
C MET A 336 10.63 -25.20 -2.78
N PRO A 337 10.54 -26.06 -1.74
CA PRO A 337 9.36 -26.15 -0.91
C PRO A 337 9.16 -24.87 -0.09
N ILE A 338 7.90 -24.48 0.16
CA ILE A 338 7.51 -23.27 0.87
C ILE A 338 6.40 -23.52 1.91
N ALA A 339 6.24 -24.76 2.35
CA ALA A 339 5.18 -25.13 3.30
C ALA A 339 5.47 -24.57 4.70
N THR A 340 6.70 -24.74 5.21
CA THR A 340 7.10 -24.25 6.53
C THR A 340 7.80 -22.89 6.46
N VAL A 341 7.96 -22.23 7.60
CA VAL A 341 8.69 -20.95 7.71
C VAL A 341 10.16 -21.13 7.30
N GLU A 342 10.78 -22.20 7.74
CA GLU A 342 12.20 -22.55 7.45
C GLU A 342 12.39 -22.76 5.95
N GLN A 343 11.49 -23.48 5.31
CA GLN A 343 11.50 -23.69 3.87
C GLN A 343 11.34 -22.39 3.10
N ARG A 344 10.39 -21.52 3.52
CA ARG A 344 10.22 -20.19 2.91
C ARG A 344 11.47 -19.33 3.09
N ARG A 345 12.08 -19.30 4.26
CA ARG A 345 13.36 -18.57 4.50
C ARG A 345 14.48 -19.08 3.62
N ALA A 346 14.63 -20.39 3.51
CA ALA A 346 15.63 -20.98 2.60
C ALA A 346 15.36 -20.61 1.13
N ALA A 347 14.09 -20.68 0.69
CA ALA A 347 13.70 -20.33 -0.66
C ALA A 347 13.86 -18.82 -0.97
N ILE A 348 13.70 -17.93 0.02
CA ILE A 348 13.98 -16.49 -0.10
C ILE A 348 15.50 -16.26 -0.27
N LEU A 349 16.32 -16.90 0.56
CA LEU A 349 17.79 -16.74 0.51
C LEU A 349 18.38 -17.23 -0.81
N ALA A 350 17.85 -18.31 -1.37
CA ALA A 350 18.24 -18.84 -2.68
C ALA A 350 17.56 -18.10 -3.86
N GLY A 351 16.57 -17.26 -3.58
CA GLY A 351 15.83 -16.54 -4.60
C GLY A 351 16.58 -15.31 -5.15
N PRO A 352 16.19 -14.82 -6.34
CA PRO A 352 16.94 -13.78 -7.06
C PRO A 352 16.92 -12.41 -6.36
N LYS A 353 15.99 -12.17 -5.46
CA LYS A 353 15.85 -10.90 -4.73
C LYS A 353 16.61 -10.90 -3.40
N GLY A 354 16.82 -12.07 -2.79
CA GLY A 354 17.36 -12.21 -1.45
C GLY A 354 16.38 -11.81 -0.34
N ALA A 355 16.89 -11.76 0.91
CA ALA A 355 16.07 -11.62 2.12
C ALA A 355 15.81 -10.18 2.57
N LYS A 356 16.23 -9.17 1.81
CA LYS A 356 16.10 -7.76 2.20
C LYS A 356 15.45 -6.91 1.11
N CYS A 357 14.73 -5.89 1.54
CA CYS A 357 14.37 -4.74 0.73
C CYS A 357 15.13 -3.51 1.23
N TYR A 358 15.86 -2.85 0.36
CA TYR A 358 16.57 -1.64 0.69
C TYR A 358 15.62 -0.44 0.62
N VAL A 359 15.58 0.36 1.68
CA VAL A 359 14.80 1.60 1.73
C VAL A 359 15.80 2.75 1.84
N LEU A 360 15.93 3.51 0.77
CA LEU A 360 16.81 4.70 0.71
C LEU A 360 15.95 5.92 1.00
N ASP A 361 15.93 6.36 2.26
CA ASP A 361 15.00 7.36 2.77
C ASP A 361 15.59 8.78 2.72
N HIS A 362 15.56 9.40 1.55
CA HIS A 362 15.95 10.81 1.36
C HIS A 362 14.85 11.80 1.75
N ALA A 363 13.68 11.29 2.12
CA ALA A 363 12.50 12.08 2.49
C ALA A 363 12.27 12.18 4.02
N GLY A 364 13.09 11.47 4.82
CA GLY A 364 12.97 11.44 6.27
C GLY A 364 11.70 10.77 6.81
N LEU A 365 11.08 9.90 6.01
CA LEU A 365 9.79 9.31 6.36
C LEU A 365 9.88 8.32 7.52
N THR A 366 11.00 7.61 7.64
CA THR A 366 11.23 6.69 8.77
C THR A 366 11.35 7.43 10.09
N PHE A 367 11.98 8.61 10.10
CA PHE A 367 12.06 9.46 11.30
C PHE A 367 10.70 10.04 11.69
N LYS A 368 9.82 10.22 10.72
CA LYS A 368 8.48 10.78 10.92
C LYS A 368 7.44 9.72 11.29
N HIS A 369 7.42 8.59 10.60
CA HIS A 369 6.37 7.59 10.67
C HIS A 369 6.78 6.30 11.42
N GLY A 370 8.06 6.16 11.79
CA GLY A 370 8.63 4.90 12.28
C GLY A 370 8.94 3.93 11.15
N PHE A 371 9.36 2.73 11.52
CA PHE A 371 9.63 1.66 10.55
C PHE A 371 8.32 1.12 9.96
N ALA A 372 8.37 0.65 8.73
CA ALA A 372 7.18 0.09 8.07
C ALA A 372 6.61 -1.12 8.80
N ASP A 373 7.46 -1.88 9.48
CA ASP A 373 7.16 -3.09 10.23
C ASP A 373 6.95 -2.86 11.75
N ASP A 374 6.89 -1.61 12.21
CA ASP A 374 6.48 -1.30 13.57
C ASP A 374 5.06 -1.83 13.84
N ILE A 375 4.87 -2.39 15.02
CA ILE A 375 3.55 -2.79 15.48
C ILE A 375 2.73 -1.54 15.76
N ARG A 376 1.53 -1.48 15.20
CA ARG A 376 0.60 -0.36 15.33
C ARG A 376 -0.75 -0.84 15.81
N GLU A 377 -1.31 -0.14 16.77
CA GLU A 377 -2.69 -0.31 17.19
C GLU A 377 -3.60 0.53 16.28
N TRP A 378 -4.68 -0.09 15.81
CA TRP A 378 -5.61 0.55 14.91
C TRP A 378 -6.94 0.84 15.61
N SER A 379 -7.55 1.98 15.29
CA SER A 379 -8.87 2.38 15.81
C SER A 379 -9.76 2.94 14.71
N LEU A 380 -11.07 2.81 14.92
CA LEU A 380 -12.09 3.46 14.09
C LEU A 380 -12.33 4.92 14.49
N ASP A 381 -11.80 5.37 15.62
CA ASP A 381 -12.06 6.70 16.19
C ASP A 381 -11.29 7.83 15.50
N GLY A 382 -10.23 7.48 14.77
CA GLY A 382 -9.29 8.44 14.23
C GLY A 382 -8.28 8.93 15.26
N VAL A 383 -7.48 9.91 14.87
CA VAL A 383 -6.48 10.52 15.76
C VAL A 383 -7.20 11.47 16.73
N VAL A 384 -7.35 11.05 17.97
CA VAL A 384 -7.87 11.92 19.04
C VAL A 384 -6.86 13.04 19.28
N LYS A 385 -7.14 14.23 18.78
CA LYS A 385 -6.40 15.43 19.21
C LYS A 385 -6.72 15.62 20.70
N LYS A 386 -5.75 15.27 21.57
CA LYS A 386 -5.84 15.61 23.00
C LYS A 386 -5.98 17.13 23.11
N LYS A 387 -7.20 17.62 23.30
CA LYS A 387 -7.49 19.03 23.60
C LYS A 387 -6.82 19.35 24.94
N GLY A 388 -5.88 20.29 24.95
CA GLY A 388 -5.47 21.00 26.16
C GLY A 388 -4.21 20.54 26.88
N LYS A 389 -3.46 19.55 26.41
CA LYS A 389 -2.07 19.37 26.89
C LYS A 389 -1.11 20.04 25.92
N LYS A 390 -0.38 21.08 26.41
CA LYS A 390 0.86 21.53 25.76
C LYS A 390 1.66 20.24 25.48
N LYS A 391 2.13 20.06 24.22
CA LYS A 391 3.04 18.96 23.89
C LYS A 391 4.12 18.93 24.96
N ASP A 392 4.18 17.85 25.72
CA ASP A 392 5.32 17.58 26.56
C ASP A 392 6.53 17.53 25.61
N PRO A 393 7.63 18.26 25.85
CA PRO A 393 8.82 18.20 25.00
C PRO A 393 9.39 16.78 24.86
N LYS A 394 8.85 15.83 25.60
CA LYS A 394 9.19 14.41 25.63
C LYS A 394 8.22 13.48 24.88
N GLU A 395 7.24 13.95 24.11
CA GLU A 395 6.62 13.11 23.08
C GLU A 395 7.68 12.89 21.99
N GLU A 396 8.63 12.02 22.30
CA GLU A 396 9.67 11.54 21.41
C GLU A 396 8.98 10.93 20.19
N GLY A 397 9.39 11.39 18.99
CA GLY A 397 9.09 10.70 17.73
C GLY A 397 9.51 9.23 17.80
N PRO A 398 9.27 8.42 16.74
CA PRO A 398 9.68 7.02 16.73
C PRO A 398 11.11 6.85 17.24
N ALA A 399 11.35 5.83 18.11
CA ALA A 399 12.66 5.57 18.71
C ALA A 399 13.65 5.04 17.66
N VAL A 400 14.09 5.89 16.76
CA VAL A 400 15.01 5.60 15.65
C VAL A 400 16.39 6.16 15.96
N ALA A 401 17.42 5.37 15.61
CA ALA A 401 18.80 5.78 15.58
C ALA A 401 19.36 5.70 14.16
N GLN A 402 20.24 6.62 13.80
CA GLN A 402 20.98 6.56 12.54
C GLN A 402 22.46 6.36 12.85
N CYS A 403 23.08 5.39 12.19
CA CYS A 403 24.50 5.15 12.34
C CYS A 403 25.34 6.24 11.64
N PRO A 404 26.23 6.97 12.33
CA PRO A 404 27.04 8.01 11.72
C PRO A 404 28.07 7.44 10.73
N LYS A 405 28.41 6.15 10.81
CA LYS A 405 29.40 5.49 9.95
C LYS A 405 28.82 4.95 8.65
N CYS A 406 27.68 4.24 8.71
CA CYS A 406 27.11 3.59 7.53
C CYS A 406 25.73 4.13 7.12
N TYR A 407 25.17 5.09 7.87
CA TYR A 407 23.87 5.72 7.64
C TYR A 407 22.67 4.78 7.71
N HIS A 408 22.86 3.54 8.21
CA HIS A 408 21.76 2.62 8.49
C HIS A 408 20.87 3.18 9.59
N VAL A 409 19.57 3.21 9.35
CA VAL A 409 18.54 3.64 10.29
C VAL A 409 17.95 2.39 10.94
N HIS A 410 17.96 2.33 12.27
CA HIS A 410 17.53 1.16 13.04
C HIS A 410 16.93 1.58 14.39
N PRO A 411 16.21 0.70 15.09
CA PRO A 411 15.80 0.95 16.47
C PRO A 411 17.01 1.26 17.35
N LYS A 412 16.84 2.13 18.36
CA LYS A 412 17.92 2.48 19.27
C LYS A 412 18.58 1.20 19.84
N ALA A 413 19.86 1.04 19.65
CA ALA A 413 20.66 -0.09 20.09
C ALA A 413 22.08 0.38 20.43
N PRO A 414 22.82 -0.29 21.34
CA PRO A 414 24.18 0.11 21.69
C PRO A 414 25.19 -0.11 20.56
N VAL A 415 24.86 -0.96 19.59
CA VAL A 415 25.72 -1.30 18.44
C VAL A 415 24.90 -1.26 17.16
N CYS A 416 25.45 -0.68 16.09
CA CYS A 416 24.80 -0.67 14.80
C CYS A 416 24.70 -2.11 14.23
N PRO A 417 23.48 -2.61 13.93
CA PRO A 417 23.30 -3.98 13.43
C PRO A 417 23.83 -4.19 12.01
N SER A 418 24.17 -3.11 11.28
CA SER A 418 24.67 -3.19 9.90
C SER A 418 26.19 -3.20 9.81
N CYS A 419 26.91 -2.37 10.59
CA CYS A 419 28.36 -2.21 10.45
C CYS A 419 29.14 -2.42 11.76
N GLY A 420 28.49 -2.76 12.87
CA GLY A 420 29.12 -3.02 14.15
C GLY A 420 29.66 -1.77 14.87
N HIS A 421 29.32 -0.54 14.41
CA HIS A 421 29.70 0.69 15.09
C HIS A 421 29.06 0.73 16.48
N VAL A 422 29.88 0.95 17.50
CA VAL A 422 29.45 1.12 18.90
C VAL A 422 29.13 2.60 19.11
N TYR A 423 27.96 2.87 19.67
CA TYR A 423 27.55 4.22 20.05
C TYR A 423 28.13 4.56 21.42
N GLU A 424 28.66 5.76 21.57
CA GLU A 424 29.15 6.31 22.83
C GLU A 424 28.00 6.73 23.74
#